data_3d88099e1337880e06ff14c7d56dbff4
#
_entry.id   3d88099e1337880e06ff14c7d56dbff4
#
_cell.length_a   1.000
_cell.length_b   1.000
_cell.length_c   1.000
_cell.angle_alpha   90.00
_cell.angle_beta   90.00
_cell.angle_gamma   90.00
#
_symmetry.space_group_name_H-M   'P 1'
#
loop_
_entity.id
_entity.type
_entity.pdbx_description
1 polymer ?
#
loop_
_entity_poly.entity_id
_entity_poly.type
_entity_poly.pdbx_seq_one_letter_code
_entity_poly.pdbx_strand_id
1 'polypeptide(L)'
;LSSLEAIHKFVEEVNFPVLIRPSYVLSGAAMNVVSNTHELDAFLKLAKEVSPDYPVVVSEFVQGAKEIELDAVCQNGEIVDYAVSEHVEFAGVHSGDATMYYPPQKVYIETIRQMRKVAAKIAKRFEISGPMNIQFLSKNNTVRVDMVQHGT
;
A
#
# COMPACT_ATOMS: atom_id res chain seq x y z
N LEU A 1 9.19 -4.31 12.37
CA LEU A 1 9.98 -5.40 12.97
C LEU A 1 11.06 -4.80 13.85
N SER A 2 11.22 -5.30 15.07
CA SER A 2 12.06 -4.70 16.10
C SER A 2 13.48 -5.29 16.20
N SER A 3 13.80 -6.30 15.38
CA SER A 3 15.14 -6.90 15.33
C SER A 3 15.62 -7.14 13.91
N LEU A 4 16.94 -7.06 13.69
CA LEU A 4 17.57 -7.36 12.40
C LEU A 4 17.26 -8.78 11.94
N GLU A 5 17.29 -9.75 12.84
CA GLU A 5 16.95 -11.14 12.55
C GLU A 5 15.53 -11.32 12.02
N ALA A 6 14.56 -10.62 12.60
CA ALA A 6 13.17 -10.66 12.13
C ALA A 6 13.01 -10.02 10.74
N ILE A 7 13.81 -9.00 10.42
CA ILE A 7 13.83 -8.37 9.09
C ILE A 7 14.39 -9.37 8.06
N HIS A 8 15.54 -9.97 8.33
CA HIS A 8 16.14 -10.95 7.41
C HIS A 8 15.22 -12.13 7.16
N LYS A 9 14.61 -12.70 8.22
CA LYS A 9 13.63 -13.76 8.10
C LYS A 9 12.43 -13.36 7.22
N PHE A 10 11.88 -12.18 7.42
CA PHE A 10 10.78 -11.67 6.59
C PHE A 10 11.21 -11.54 5.12
N VAL A 11 12.42 -11.04 4.85
CA VAL A 11 12.93 -10.90 3.48
C VAL A 11 13.17 -12.26 2.82
N GLU A 12 13.60 -13.28 3.56
CA GLU A 12 13.68 -14.66 3.06
C GLU A 12 12.30 -15.24 2.67
N GLU A 13 11.24 -14.87 3.40
CA GLU A 13 9.87 -15.31 3.11
C GLU A 13 9.29 -14.63 1.86
N VAL A 14 9.49 -13.29 1.72
CA VAL A 14 8.87 -12.51 0.63
C VAL A 14 9.75 -12.37 -0.61
N ASN A 15 11.05 -12.61 -0.49
CA ASN A 15 12.10 -12.37 -1.47
C ASN A 15 12.30 -10.88 -1.83
N PHE A 16 13.42 -10.60 -2.50
CA PHE A 16 13.69 -9.26 -3.04
C PHE A 16 12.92 -9.02 -4.35
N PRO A 17 12.60 -7.76 -4.68
CA PRO A 17 12.92 -6.54 -3.93
C PRO A 17 11.95 -6.29 -2.76
N VAL A 18 12.44 -5.58 -1.74
CA VAL A 18 11.62 -5.09 -0.62
C VAL A 18 11.67 -3.58 -0.53
N LEU A 19 10.60 -3.00 -0.01
CA LEU A 19 10.48 -1.57 0.28
C LEU A 19 10.79 -1.34 1.74
N ILE A 20 11.68 -0.39 2.02
CA ILE A 20 12.02 0.03 3.38
C ILE A 20 11.62 1.48 3.55
N ARG A 21 10.96 1.78 4.66
CA ARG A 21 10.63 3.15 5.05
C ARG A 21 10.78 3.35 6.55
N PRO A 22 11.23 4.52 7.02
CA PRO A 22 11.10 4.88 8.43
C PRO A 22 9.62 4.97 8.82
N SER A 23 9.27 4.55 10.04
CA SER A 23 7.87 4.48 10.48
C SER A 23 7.15 5.84 10.59
N TYR A 24 7.90 6.94 10.69
CA TYR A 24 7.36 8.31 10.73
C TYR A 24 7.14 8.94 9.35
N VAL A 25 7.53 8.27 8.27
CA VAL A 25 7.38 8.79 6.90
C VAL A 25 6.19 8.11 6.23
N LEU A 26 5.23 8.93 5.80
CA LEU A 26 4.02 8.46 5.11
C LEU A 26 4.16 8.49 3.58
N SER A 27 5.15 9.20 3.03
CA SER A 27 5.32 9.35 1.57
C SER A 27 6.76 9.33 1.08
N GLY A 28 6.91 9.04 -0.17
CA GLY A 28 8.03 8.75 -1.06
C GLY A 28 9.47 9.20 -0.76
N ALA A 29 9.69 10.35 -0.15
CA ALA A 29 11.03 10.96 -0.08
C ALA A 29 12.08 10.21 0.76
N ALA A 30 11.66 9.28 1.63
CA ALA A 30 12.56 8.46 2.45
C ALA A 30 12.29 6.96 2.29
N MET A 31 11.51 6.56 1.28
CA MET A 31 11.30 5.17 0.94
C MET A 31 12.39 4.70 -0.02
N ASN A 32 12.94 3.51 0.24
CA ASN A 32 13.95 2.90 -0.62
C ASN A 32 13.55 1.48 -0.98
N VAL A 33 13.65 1.16 -2.26
CA VAL A 33 13.53 -0.20 -2.76
C VAL A 33 14.92 -0.81 -2.76
N VAL A 34 15.10 -1.89 -2.03
CA VAL A 34 16.38 -2.64 -1.96
C VAL A 34 16.22 -3.98 -2.65
N SER A 35 17.25 -4.37 -3.38
CA SER A 35 17.22 -5.51 -4.28
C SER A 35 18.07 -6.69 -3.83
N ASN A 36 18.85 -6.52 -2.76
CA ASN A 36 19.73 -7.55 -2.21
C ASN A 36 20.06 -7.28 -0.73
N THR A 37 20.64 -8.29 -0.08
CA THR A 37 20.99 -8.24 1.35
C THR A 37 22.00 -7.15 1.67
N HIS A 38 22.97 -6.90 0.79
CA HIS A 38 23.99 -5.87 1.03
C HIS A 38 23.38 -4.47 1.09
N GLU A 39 22.48 -4.14 0.17
CA GLU A 39 21.72 -2.88 0.18
C GLU A 39 20.84 -2.77 1.42
N LEU A 40 20.19 -3.88 1.81
CA LEU A 40 19.38 -3.95 3.01
C LEU A 40 20.19 -3.58 4.26
N ASP A 41 21.32 -4.24 4.47
CA ASP A 41 22.18 -4.02 5.64
C ASP A 41 22.75 -2.61 5.69
N ALA A 42 23.18 -2.08 4.54
CA ALA A 42 23.67 -0.71 4.43
C ALA A 42 22.58 0.31 4.81
N PHE A 43 21.34 0.10 4.32
CA PHE A 43 20.22 0.99 4.64
C PHE A 43 19.82 0.90 6.12
N LEU A 44 19.74 -0.31 6.67
CA LEU A 44 19.38 -0.52 8.09
C LEU A 44 20.43 0.10 9.03
N LYS A 45 21.71 0.03 8.68
CA LYS A 45 22.78 0.69 9.42
C LYS A 45 22.61 2.21 9.40
N LEU A 46 22.39 2.79 8.22
CA LEU A 46 22.18 4.23 8.07
C LEU A 46 20.93 4.70 8.82
N ALA A 47 19.83 3.97 8.72
CA ALA A 47 18.57 4.28 9.42
C ALA A 47 18.75 4.28 10.94
N LYS A 48 19.54 3.35 11.48
CA LYS A 48 19.86 3.29 12.90
C LYS A 48 20.73 4.46 13.38
N GLU A 49 21.65 4.93 12.53
CA GLU A 49 22.51 6.09 12.83
C GLU A 49 21.70 7.40 12.84
N VAL A 50 20.78 7.55 11.88
CA VAL A 50 19.98 8.78 11.72
C VAL A 50 18.80 8.86 12.69
N SER A 51 18.18 7.74 13.02
CA SER A 51 16.99 7.69 13.86
C SER A 51 16.97 6.44 14.74
N PRO A 52 17.74 6.43 15.85
CA PRO A 52 17.87 5.26 16.71
C PRO A 52 16.54 4.81 17.36
N ASP A 53 15.65 5.77 17.60
CA ASP A 53 14.39 5.56 18.33
C ASP A 53 13.20 5.20 17.44
N TYR A 54 13.36 5.29 16.11
CA TYR A 54 12.27 5.02 15.19
C TYR A 54 12.46 3.70 14.44
N PRO A 55 11.49 2.77 14.57
CA PRO A 55 11.53 1.51 13.84
C PRO A 55 11.40 1.75 12.33
N VAL A 56 12.03 0.88 11.54
CA VAL A 56 11.79 0.81 10.11
C VAL A 56 10.69 -0.16 9.79
N VAL A 57 9.89 0.14 8.79
CA VAL A 57 8.90 -0.76 8.21
C VAL A 57 9.49 -1.35 6.94
N VAL A 58 9.50 -2.68 6.86
CA VAL A 58 9.92 -3.43 5.67
C VAL A 58 8.70 -4.13 5.10
N SER A 59 8.46 -3.97 3.81
CA SER A 59 7.34 -4.58 3.10
C SER A 59 7.80 -5.18 1.76
N GLU A 60 7.08 -6.19 1.28
CA GLU A 60 7.28 -6.68 -0.08
C GLU A 60 7.05 -5.55 -1.10
N PHE A 61 7.97 -5.38 -2.03
CA PHE A 61 7.79 -4.45 -3.14
C PHE A 61 7.22 -5.18 -4.34
N VAL A 62 5.96 -4.89 -4.67
CA VAL A 62 5.25 -5.54 -5.77
C VAL A 62 5.58 -4.84 -7.09
N GLN A 63 6.74 -5.17 -7.66
CA GLN A 63 7.24 -4.54 -8.89
C GLN A 63 6.25 -4.66 -10.05
N GLY A 64 6.00 -3.53 -10.72
CA GLY A 64 5.08 -3.44 -11.85
C GLY A 64 3.61 -3.61 -11.47
N ALA A 65 3.27 -3.44 -10.19
CA ALA A 65 1.87 -3.37 -9.78
C ALA A 65 1.22 -2.07 -10.27
N LYS A 66 -0.06 -2.15 -10.57
CA LYS A 66 -0.94 -1.00 -10.78
C LYS A 66 -1.48 -0.55 -9.44
N GLU A 67 -1.56 0.76 -9.25
CA GLU A 67 -2.25 1.35 -8.12
C GLU A 67 -3.66 1.75 -8.56
N ILE A 68 -4.64 1.36 -7.75
CA ILE A 68 -6.06 1.56 -8.03
C ILE A 68 -6.71 2.02 -6.74
N GLU A 69 -7.49 3.07 -6.82
CA GLU A 69 -8.21 3.60 -5.67
C GLU A 69 -9.70 3.27 -5.73
N LEU A 70 -10.27 3.00 -4.58
CA LEU A 70 -11.70 2.90 -4.39
C LEU A 70 -12.13 3.96 -3.36
N ASP A 71 -12.85 4.95 -3.85
CA ASP A 71 -13.49 5.97 -3.04
C ASP A 71 -14.93 5.58 -2.78
N ALA A 72 -15.33 5.57 -1.53
CA ALA A 72 -16.67 5.17 -1.13
C ALA A 72 -17.29 6.14 -0.14
N VAL A 73 -18.61 6.14 -0.12
CA VAL A 73 -19.41 6.70 0.96
C VAL A 73 -20.06 5.53 1.69
N CYS A 74 -19.86 5.48 3.00
CA CYS A 74 -20.34 4.41 3.85
C CYS A 74 -21.38 4.95 4.85
N GLN A 75 -22.30 4.07 5.27
CA GLN A 75 -23.26 4.31 6.35
C GLN A 75 -23.39 3.04 7.18
N ASN A 76 -23.12 3.12 8.47
CA ASN A 76 -23.23 2.01 9.42
C ASN A 76 -22.49 0.73 8.95
N GLY A 77 -21.31 0.90 8.37
CA GLY A 77 -20.51 -0.22 7.88
C GLY A 77 -20.92 -0.76 6.51
N GLU A 78 -21.86 -0.13 5.83
CA GLU A 78 -22.28 -0.50 4.49
C GLU A 78 -21.85 0.55 3.46
N ILE A 79 -21.38 0.10 2.30
CA ILE A 79 -21.03 0.97 1.18
C ILE A 79 -22.32 1.40 0.49
N VAL A 80 -22.64 2.69 0.54
CA VAL A 80 -23.80 3.29 -0.11
C VAL A 80 -23.53 3.53 -1.59
N ASP A 81 -22.35 4.10 -1.88
CA ASP A 81 -21.89 4.35 -3.24
C ASP A 81 -20.36 4.31 -3.30
N TYR A 82 -19.79 4.11 -4.49
CA TYR A 82 -18.35 4.06 -4.68
C TYR A 82 -17.95 4.44 -6.10
N ALA A 83 -16.72 4.94 -6.22
CA ALA A 83 -16.02 5.15 -7.48
C ALA A 83 -14.69 4.39 -7.47
N VAL A 84 -14.23 3.98 -8.65
CA VAL A 84 -12.90 3.36 -8.80
C VAL A 84 -12.11 4.18 -9.80
N SER A 85 -10.89 4.58 -9.43
CA SER A 85 -9.93 5.26 -10.28
C SER A 85 -8.65 4.44 -10.42
N GLU A 86 -7.95 4.61 -11.53
CA GLU A 86 -6.70 3.92 -11.86
C GLU A 86 -5.58 4.93 -12.03
N HIS A 87 -4.44 4.71 -11.40
CA HIS A 87 -3.24 5.50 -11.65
C HIS A 87 -2.65 5.19 -13.01
N VAL A 88 -2.22 6.23 -13.73
CA VAL A 88 -1.53 6.08 -15.03
C VAL A 88 -0.15 5.46 -14.80
N GLU A 89 0.52 5.90 -13.76
CA GLU A 89 1.84 5.45 -13.33
C GLU A 89 1.75 4.08 -12.64
N PHE A 90 2.87 3.39 -12.56
CA PHE A 90 2.99 2.19 -11.71
C PHE A 90 3.06 2.59 -10.24
N ALA A 91 2.71 1.66 -9.36
CA ALA A 91 2.75 1.84 -7.92
C ALA A 91 4.10 2.38 -7.43
N GLY A 92 4.04 3.31 -6.47
CA GLY A 92 5.18 4.00 -5.91
C GLY A 92 5.23 5.51 -6.19
N VAL A 93 4.30 6.03 -6.98
CA VAL A 93 4.06 7.48 -7.12
C VAL A 93 3.01 7.89 -6.11
N HIS A 94 3.27 8.97 -5.36
CA HIS A 94 2.32 9.46 -4.36
C HIS A 94 0.99 9.86 -5.02
N SER A 95 -0.14 9.47 -4.44
CA SER A 95 -1.47 9.69 -5.02
C SER A 95 -1.78 11.15 -5.32
N GLY A 96 -1.24 12.10 -4.54
CA GLY A 96 -1.37 13.53 -4.79
C GLY A 96 -0.63 14.03 -6.04
N ASP A 97 0.35 13.27 -6.54
CA ASP A 97 1.17 13.60 -7.70
C ASP A 97 0.86 12.70 -8.91
N ALA A 98 0.07 11.65 -8.71
CA ALA A 98 -0.27 10.69 -9.74
C ALA A 98 -1.38 11.21 -10.66
N THR A 99 -1.28 10.86 -11.95
CA THR A 99 -2.36 11.07 -12.91
C THR A 99 -3.37 9.94 -12.79
N MET A 100 -4.65 10.27 -12.66
CA MET A 100 -5.69 9.24 -12.49
C MET A 100 -6.69 9.23 -13.66
N TYR A 101 -7.09 8.02 -14.04
CA TYR A 101 -8.24 7.80 -14.93
C TYR A 101 -9.51 7.49 -14.13
N TYR A 102 -10.57 8.18 -14.45
CA TYR A 102 -11.93 7.85 -14.03
C TYR A 102 -12.88 7.88 -15.24
N PRO A 103 -13.60 6.79 -15.54
CA PRO A 103 -13.51 5.44 -14.98
C PRO A 103 -12.19 4.74 -15.34
N PRO A 104 -11.78 3.67 -14.61
CA PRO A 104 -10.55 2.95 -14.89
C PRO A 104 -10.57 2.33 -16.29
N GLN A 105 -9.43 2.39 -16.99
CA GLN A 105 -9.34 1.99 -18.40
C GLN A 105 -8.73 0.60 -18.60
N LYS A 106 -7.85 0.19 -17.71
CA LYS A 106 -7.05 -1.06 -17.82
C LYS A 106 -7.20 -1.97 -16.61
N VAL A 107 -8.32 -1.89 -15.92
CA VAL A 107 -8.64 -2.72 -14.75
C VAL A 107 -9.70 -3.74 -15.14
N TYR A 108 -9.41 -5.03 -14.91
CA TYR A 108 -10.36 -6.09 -15.18
C TYR A 108 -11.54 -6.04 -14.21
N ILE A 109 -12.71 -6.41 -14.68
CA ILE A 109 -13.93 -6.43 -13.85
C ILE A 109 -13.80 -7.32 -12.62
N GLU A 110 -13.02 -8.41 -12.72
CA GLU A 110 -12.77 -9.29 -11.58
C GLU A 110 -11.92 -8.62 -10.50
N THR A 111 -10.95 -7.80 -10.90
CA THR A 111 -10.17 -6.96 -9.97
C THR A 111 -11.10 -6.02 -9.19
N ILE A 112 -12.00 -5.33 -9.89
CA ILE A 112 -12.98 -4.42 -9.26
C ILE A 112 -13.90 -5.18 -8.30
N ARG A 113 -14.34 -6.39 -8.67
CA ARG A 113 -15.16 -7.24 -7.78
C ARG A 113 -14.42 -7.64 -6.50
N GLN A 114 -13.12 -7.96 -6.60
CA GLN A 114 -12.30 -8.27 -5.45
C GLN A 114 -12.12 -7.05 -4.55
N MET A 115 -11.81 -5.88 -5.13
CA MET A 115 -11.70 -4.62 -4.40
C MET A 115 -12.96 -4.31 -3.61
N ARG A 116 -14.13 -4.41 -4.25
CA ARG A 116 -15.43 -4.21 -3.59
C ARG A 116 -15.66 -5.16 -2.42
N LYS A 117 -15.34 -6.45 -2.58
CA LYS A 117 -15.46 -7.44 -1.49
C LYS A 117 -14.58 -7.09 -0.31
N VAL A 118 -13.35 -6.64 -0.57
CA VAL A 118 -12.41 -6.22 0.47
C VAL A 118 -12.92 -4.94 1.14
N ALA A 119 -13.29 -3.93 0.36
CA ALA A 119 -13.82 -2.67 0.85
C ALA A 119 -15.07 -2.86 1.75
N ALA A 120 -16.00 -3.71 1.33
CA ALA A 120 -17.19 -4.02 2.13
C ALA A 120 -16.85 -4.69 3.48
N LYS A 121 -15.85 -5.59 3.50
CA LYS A 121 -15.38 -6.20 4.75
C LYS A 121 -14.73 -5.18 5.68
N ILE A 122 -13.95 -4.25 5.13
CA ILE A 122 -13.30 -3.17 5.89
C ILE A 122 -14.36 -2.23 6.46
N ALA A 123 -15.27 -1.72 5.61
CA ALA A 123 -16.36 -0.84 6.05
C ALA A 123 -17.15 -1.46 7.19
N LYS A 124 -17.55 -2.72 7.05
CA LYS A 124 -18.32 -3.46 8.06
C LYS A 124 -17.51 -3.70 9.34
N ARG A 125 -16.24 -4.07 9.23
CA ARG A 125 -15.40 -4.40 10.39
C ARG A 125 -15.12 -3.19 11.28
N PHE A 126 -15.00 -2.01 10.66
CA PHE A 126 -14.74 -0.74 11.35
C PHE A 126 -15.98 0.12 11.54
N GLU A 127 -17.17 -0.38 11.14
CA GLU A 127 -18.47 0.31 11.24
C GLU A 127 -18.42 1.73 10.65
N ILE A 128 -17.71 1.88 9.51
CA ILE A 128 -17.43 3.18 8.92
C ILE A 128 -18.74 3.86 8.51
N SER A 129 -18.86 5.14 8.89
CA SER A 129 -19.90 6.05 8.39
C SER A 129 -19.23 7.32 7.90
N GLY A 130 -19.44 7.67 6.63
CA GLY A 130 -18.79 8.79 5.95
C GLY A 130 -17.88 8.36 4.81
N PRO A 131 -16.96 9.23 4.37
CA PRO A 131 -16.05 8.94 3.28
C PRO A 131 -15.01 7.90 3.67
N MET A 132 -14.69 7.01 2.74
CA MET A 132 -13.64 6.00 2.85
C MET A 132 -12.88 5.93 1.54
N ASN A 133 -11.56 6.03 1.60
CA ASN A 133 -10.66 5.76 0.47
C ASN A 133 -9.82 4.52 0.78
N ILE A 134 -9.67 3.64 -0.19
CA ILE A 134 -8.79 2.48 -0.11
C ILE A 134 -7.90 2.45 -1.34
N GLN A 135 -6.59 2.44 -1.11
CA GLN A 135 -5.58 2.24 -2.14
C GLN A 135 -5.24 0.74 -2.25
N PHE A 136 -5.27 0.24 -3.46
CA PHE A 136 -4.97 -1.15 -3.77
C PHE A 136 -3.80 -1.24 -4.74
N LEU A 137 -2.95 -2.23 -4.51
CA LEU A 137 -1.98 -2.71 -5.48
C LEU A 137 -2.58 -3.90 -6.24
N SER A 138 -2.57 -3.83 -7.56
CA SER A 138 -3.05 -4.92 -8.41
C SER A 138 -1.96 -5.43 -9.34
N LYS A 139 -1.73 -6.74 -9.30
CA LYS A 139 -0.85 -7.45 -10.23
C LYS A 139 -1.44 -8.81 -10.56
N ASN A 140 -1.55 -9.14 -11.86
CA ASN A 140 -2.08 -10.43 -12.34
C ASN A 140 -3.46 -10.78 -11.74
N ASN A 141 -4.37 -9.81 -11.68
CA ASN A 141 -5.71 -9.93 -11.07
C ASN A 141 -5.72 -10.22 -9.56
N THR A 142 -4.58 -10.18 -8.88
CA THR A 142 -4.52 -10.25 -7.43
C THR A 142 -4.49 -8.84 -6.88
N VAL A 143 -5.34 -8.54 -5.89
CA VAL A 143 -5.38 -7.25 -5.22
C VAL A 143 -4.83 -7.36 -3.81
N ARG A 144 -4.07 -6.34 -3.41
CA ARG A 144 -3.57 -6.17 -2.04
C ARG A 144 -3.97 -4.77 -1.57
N VAL A 145 -4.35 -4.65 -0.32
CA VAL A 145 -4.60 -3.33 0.29
C VAL A 145 -3.25 -2.71 0.63
N ASP A 146 -3.04 -1.50 0.16
CA ASP A 146 -1.88 -0.68 0.55
C ASP A 146 -2.23 0.26 1.69
N MET A 147 -3.29 1.05 1.53
CA MET A 147 -3.72 2.04 2.52
C MET A 147 -5.24 2.09 2.64
N VAL A 148 -5.71 2.42 3.85
CA VAL A 148 -7.11 2.73 4.13
C VAL A 148 -7.17 4.06 4.85
N GLN A 149 -7.98 4.98 4.34
CA GLN A 149 -8.28 6.27 4.97
C GLN A 149 -9.80 6.39 5.12
N HIS A 150 -10.26 6.87 6.24
CA HIS A 150 -11.68 7.17 6.46
C HIS A 150 -11.85 8.42 7.30
N GLY A 151 -12.91 9.16 7.03
CA GLY A 151 -13.37 10.26 7.88
C GLY A 151 -14.07 9.69 9.13
N THR A 152 -13.89 10.38 10.22
CA THR A 152 -14.63 10.13 11.48
C THR A 152 -15.82 11.06 11.55
#